data_0e174e47c1e90715be5aae2bd6031e61
#
_entry.id   0e174e47c1e90715be5aae2bd6031e61
#
_cell.length_a   1.000
_cell.length_b   1.000
_cell.length_c   1.000
_cell.angle_alpha   90.00
_cell.angle_beta   90.00
_cell.angle_gamma   90.00
#
_symmetry.space_group_name_H-M   'P 1'
#
loop_
_entity.id
_entity.type
_entity.pdbx_description
1 polymer ?
#
loop_
_entity_poly.entity_id
_entity_poly.type
_entity_poly.pdbx_seq_one_letter_code
_entity_poly.pdbx_strand_id
1 'polypeptide(L)'
;LKIVATDAKDASVTRTLTFTKAVTSVEFEQTLAMEADAMPTKALVNIQGNFPAGCTLQVWICNNGNDATPTWEDITQKVRAGQKHYFTNKTKTAAAWGVKVKAKLLLGSATETCYIQSIGGNFA
;
A
#
# COMPACT_ATOMS: atom_id res chain seq x y z
N LEU A 1 14.25 25.95 0.55
CA LEU A 1 13.84 27.27 1.08
C LEU A 1 14.95 28.28 0.93
N LYS A 2 14.66 29.38 0.28
CA LYS A 2 15.58 30.52 0.13
C LYS A 2 15.09 31.66 1.00
N ILE A 3 15.95 32.14 1.88
CA ILE A 3 15.69 33.31 2.73
C ILE A 3 16.63 34.43 2.28
N VAL A 4 16.09 35.60 1.98
CA VAL A 4 16.86 36.81 1.63
C VAL A 4 16.50 37.88 2.66
N ALA A 5 17.53 38.42 3.32
CA ALA A 5 17.38 39.59 4.19
C ALA A 5 18.17 40.77 3.57
N THR A 6 17.53 41.92 3.44
CA THR A 6 18.12 43.14 2.87
C THR A 6 18.08 44.22 3.93
N ASP A 7 19.18 44.92 4.13
CA ASP A 7 19.25 46.07 5.03
C ASP A 7 18.85 47.40 4.34
N ALA A 8 18.79 48.46 5.12
CA ALA A 8 18.41 49.79 4.62
C ALA A 8 19.41 50.43 3.61
N LYS A 9 20.54 49.78 3.36
CA LYS A 9 21.57 50.18 2.39
C LYS A 9 21.65 49.19 1.19
N ASP A 10 20.59 48.42 0.98
CA ASP A 10 20.47 47.38 -0.07
C ASP A 10 21.51 46.26 -0.01
N ALA A 11 22.26 46.15 1.10
CA ALA A 11 23.09 44.97 1.32
C ALA A 11 22.20 43.77 1.68
N SER A 12 22.35 42.66 0.94
CA SER A 12 21.53 41.47 1.12
C SER A 12 22.34 40.23 1.51
N VAL A 13 21.78 39.39 2.36
CA VAL A 13 22.30 38.07 2.69
C VAL A 13 21.29 37.03 2.26
N THR A 14 21.76 36.06 1.47
CA THR A 14 20.94 34.92 1.05
C THR A 14 21.38 33.67 1.81
N ARG A 15 20.41 32.99 2.41
CA ARG A 15 20.58 31.65 3.00
C ARG A 15 19.71 30.67 2.28
N THR A 16 20.30 29.59 1.81
CA THR A 16 19.58 28.46 1.22
C THR A 16 19.58 27.30 2.21
N LEU A 17 18.40 26.83 2.56
CA LEU A 17 18.20 25.67 3.42
C LEU A 17 17.66 24.53 2.58
N THR A 18 18.33 23.39 2.61
CA THR A 18 17.91 22.16 1.94
C THR A 18 17.30 21.23 2.97
N PHE A 19 16.07 20.78 2.71
CA PHE A 19 15.37 19.81 3.55
C PHE A 19 15.20 18.52 2.76
N THR A 20 15.53 17.40 3.38
CA THR A 20 15.23 16.08 2.88
C THR A 20 14.12 15.48 3.74
N LYS A 21 12.99 15.16 3.14
CA LYS A 21 11.92 14.39 3.81
C LYS A 21 12.17 12.92 3.56
N ALA A 22 12.45 12.16 4.61
CA ALA A 22 12.51 10.71 4.53
C ALA A 22 11.08 10.14 4.55
N VAL A 23 10.73 9.32 3.56
CA VAL A 23 9.50 8.52 3.54
C VAL A 23 9.83 7.17 4.16
N THR A 24 9.22 6.85 5.31
CA THR A 24 9.48 5.61 6.06
C THR A 24 8.45 4.52 5.76
N SER A 25 7.29 4.89 5.21
CA SER A 25 6.25 3.96 4.81
C SER A 25 5.44 4.48 3.63
N VAL A 26 4.93 3.56 2.82
CA VAL A 26 3.96 3.80 1.76
C VAL A 26 2.79 2.86 1.97
N GLU A 27 1.58 3.38 1.88
CA GLU A 27 0.35 2.59 2.00
C GLU A 27 -0.45 2.73 0.70
N PHE A 28 -0.99 1.63 0.25
CA PHE A 28 -1.94 1.53 -0.86
C PHE A 28 -3.20 0.84 -0.35
N GLU A 29 -4.35 1.43 -0.62
CA GLU A 29 -5.64 0.78 -0.44
C GLU A 29 -6.48 1.05 -1.68
N GLN A 30 -7.03 -0.01 -2.26
CA GLN A 30 -7.93 0.08 -3.40
C GLN A 30 -9.25 0.75 -2.96
N THR A 31 -9.64 1.84 -3.61
CA THR A 31 -10.84 2.61 -3.24
C THR A 31 -12.12 1.92 -3.69
N LEU A 32 -12.13 1.39 -4.92
CA LEU A 32 -13.27 0.66 -5.47
C LEU A 32 -13.03 -0.84 -5.41
N ALA A 33 -14.02 -1.59 -4.96
CA ALA A 33 -13.94 -3.04 -5.00
C ALA A 33 -14.05 -3.56 -6.45
N MET A 34 -13.33 -4.62 -6.75
CA MET A 34 -13.58 -5.42 -7.95
C MET A 34 -14.83 -6.25 -7.69
N GLU A 35 -15.92 -5.96 -8.40
CA GLU A 35 -17.21 -6.60 -8.21
C GLU A 35 -17.17 -8.10 -8.52
N ALA A 36 -17.97 -8.85 -7.79
CA ALA A 36 -18.14 -10.28 -7.98
C ALA A 36 -19.62 -10.66 -7.91
N ASP A 37 -20.07 -11.43 -8.91
CA ASP A 37 -21.46 -11.91 -9.00
C ASP A 37 -21.82 -12.91 -7.89
N ALA A 38 -20.82 -13.65 -7.43
CA ALA A 38 -20.94 -14.61 -6.34
C ALA A 38 -19.88 -14.38 -5.27
N MET A 39 -20.03 -15.02 -4.11
CA MET A 39 -19.05 -14.94 -3.02
C MET A 39 -17.67 -15.44 -3.48
N PRO A 40 -16.65 -14.57 -3.54
CA PRO A 40 -15.28 -15.01 -3.82
C PRO A 40 -14.79 -15.95 -2.74
N THR A 41 -14.29 -17.11 -3.16
CA THR A 41 -13.81 -18.16 -2.24
C THR A 41 -12.30 -18.23 -2.14
N LYS A 42 -11.60 -17.73 -3.18
CA LYS A 42 -10.13 -17.75 -3.25
C LYS A 42 -9.62 -16.57 -4.08
N ALA A 43 -8.38 -16.19 -3.81
CA ALA A 43 -7.66 -15.20 -4.59
C ALA A 43 -6.18 -15.56 -4.71
N LEU A 44 -5.57 -15.09 -5.79
CA LEU A 44 -4.11 -15.05 -5.96
C LEU A 44 -3.71 -13.61 -6.18
N VAL A 45 -2.83 -13.08 -5.32
CA VAL A 45 -2.29 -11.72 -5.43
C VAL A 45 -0.79 -11.81 -5.68
N ASN A 46 -0.32 -11.07 -6.68
CA ASN A 46 1.09 -10.93 -6.99
C ASN A 46 1.49 -9.46 -6.82
N ILE A 47 2.61 -9.23 -6.16
CA ILE A 47 3.19 -7.90 -5.99
C ILE A 47 4.63 -7.95 -6.51
N GLN A 48 4.93 -7.06 -7.44
CA GLN A 48 6.28 -6.86 -7.97
C GLN A 48 6.86 -5.57 -7.42
N GLY A 49 8.15 -5.58 -7.15
CA GLY A 49 8.87 -4.45 -6.61
C GLY A 49 10.27 -4.84 -6.13
N ASN A 50 10.89 -3.96 -5.36
CA ASN A 50 12.15 -4.23 -4.70
C ASN A 50 11.95 -4.21 -3.18
N PHE A 51 12.24 -5.33 -2.53
CA PHE A 51 12.05 -5.54 -1.10
C PHE A 51 13.36 -6.01 -0.45
N PRO A 52 14.36 -5.12 -0.34
CA PRO A 52 15.66 -5.48 0.22
C PRO A 52 15.57 -5.87 1.68
N ALA A 53 16.64 -6.45 2.22
CA ALA A 53 16.74 -6.80 3.63
C ALA A 53 16.45 -5.58 4.53
N GLY A 54 15.66 -5.78 5.57
CA GLY A 54 15.20 -4.71 6.47
C GLY A 54 13.90 -4.02 6.04
N CYS A 55 13.48 -4.17 4.79
CA CYS A 55 12.18 -3.71 4.29
C CYS A 55 11.08 -4.71 4.67
N THR A 56 9.90 -4.22 5.00
CA THR A 56 8.74 -5.06 5.32
C THR A 56 7.57 -4.73 4.40
N LEU A 57 7.08 -5.73 3.70
CA LEU A 57 5.83 -5.69 2.95
C LEU A 57 4.75 -6.41 3.75
N GLN A 58 3.61 -5.77 3.91
CA GLN A 58 2.38 -6.33 4.48
C GLN A 58 1.25 -6.21 3.45
N VAL A 59 0.44 -7.25 3.31
CA VAL A 59 -0.64 -7.30 2.31
C VAL A 59 -1.89 -7.89 2.93
N TRP A 60 -3.03 -7.25 2.67
CA TRP A 60 -4.35 -7.72 3.09
C TRP A 60 -5.31 -7.74 1.91
N ILE A 61 -6.28 -8.62 1.99
CA ILE A 61 -7.37 -8.76 1.02
C ILE A 61 -8.70 -8.91 1.77
N CYS A 62 -9.79 -8.50 1.13
CA CYS A 62 -11.15 -8.79 1.60
C CYS A 62 -12.02 -9.23 0.43
N ASN A 63 -13.03 -10.06 0.68
CA ASN A 63 -14.03 -10.45 -0.32
C ASN A 63 -15.37 -9.71 -0.17
N ASN A 64 -15.52 -8.94 0.88
CA ASN A 64 -16.66 -8.06 1.15
C ASN A 64 -16.28 -6.57 1.08
N GLY A 65 -15.47 -6.20 0.08
CA GLY A 65 -14.92 -4.87 -0.08
C GLY A 65 -15.94 -3.75 -0.32
N ASN A 66 -17.20 -4.10 -0.62
CA ASN A 66 -18.31 -3.14 -0.75
C ASN A 66 -18.98 -2.82 0.60
N ASP A 67 -18.67 -3.56 1.65
CA ASP A 67 -19.17 -3.26 2.99
C ASP A 67 -18.57 -1.96 3.54
N ALA A 68 -19.33 -1.25 4.37
CA ALA A 68 -18.85 -0.06 5.08
C ALA A 68 -17.62 -0.37 5.96
N THR A 69 -17.56 -1.59 6.49
CA THR A 69 -16.43 -2.11 7.27
C THR A 69 -16.03 -3.48 6.71
N PRO A 70 -15.15 -3.53 5.72
CA PRO A 70 -14.68 -4.79 5.13
C PRO A 70 -13.91 -5.65 6.13
N THR A 71 -14.03 -6.97 6.00
CA THR A 71 -13.25 -7.95 6.77
C THR A 71 -11.93 -8.22 6.06
N TRP A 72 -10.85 -7.61 6.55
CA TRP A 72 -9.52 -7.77 5.98
C TRP A 72 -8.82 -9.02 6.52
N GLU A 73 -8.27 -9.80 5.61
CA GLU A 73 -7.48 -11.00 5.89
C GLU A 73 -6.02 -10.76 5.49
N ASP A 74 -5.08 -11.04 6.39
CA ASP A 74 -3.65 -10.91 6.10
C ASP A 74 -3.19 -12.04 5.18
N ILE A 75 -2.65 -11.66 4.03
CA ILE A 75 -2.15 -12.59 3.02
C ILE A 75 -0.66 -12.42 2.74
N THR A 76 0.06 -11.71 3.58
CA THR A 76 1.47 -11.37 3.39
C THR A 76 2.32 -12.60 3.06
N GLN A 77 2.15 -13.69 3.82
CA GLN A 77 2.93 -14.93 3.59
C GLN A 77 2.50 -15.65 2.31
N LYS A 78 1.20 -15.58 1.95
CA LYS A 78 0.70 -16.18 0.70
C LYS A 78 1.26 -15.48 -0.52
N VAL A 79 1.29 -14.14 -0.49
CA VAL A 79 1.89 -13.32 -1.55
C VAL A 79 3.37 -13.63 -1.72
N ARG A 80 4.13 -13.71 -0.62
CA ARG A 80 5.56 -14.05 -0.65
C ARG A 80 5.84 -15.43 -1.22
N ALA A 81 4.95 -16.38 -0.93
CA ALA A 81 5.08 -17.76 -1.39
C ALA A 81 4.46 -18.02 -2.78
N GLY A 82 3.83 -17.01 -3.41
CA GLY A 82 3.12 -17.17 -4.68
C GLY A 82 1.93 -18.13 -4.57
N GLN A 83 1.29 -18.19 -3.40
CA GLN A 83 0.22 -19.14 -3.10
C GLN A 83 -1.15 -18.46 -3.10
N LYS A 84 -2.17 -19.25 -3.45
CA LYS A 84 -3.57 -18.83 -3.33
C LYS A 84 -3.96 -18.65 -1.86
N HIS A 85 -4.76 -17.64 -1.62
CA HIS A 85 -5.48 -17.43 -0.37
C HIS A 85 -6.91 -17.96 -0.52
N TYR A 86 -7.42 -18.62 0.48
CA TYR A 86 -8.83 -19.03 0.59
C TYR A 86 -9.49 -18.18 1.66
N PHE A 87 -10.54 -17.45 1.27
CA PHE A 87 -11.25 -16.57 2.19
C PHE A 87 -11.91 -17.33 3.33
N THR A 88 -11.71 -16.85 4.53
CA THR A 88 -12.41 -17.34 5.73
C THR A 88 -13.72 -16.61 5.94
N ASN A 89 -13.81 -15.34 5.53
CA ASN A 89 -15.03 -14.55 5.60
C ASN A 89 -16.11 -15.11 4.65
N LYS A 90 -17.31 -15.33 5.20
CA LYS A 90 -18.50 -15.88 4.51
C LYS A 90 -19.68 -14.90 4.51
N THR A 91 -19.49 -13.68 4.98
CA THR A 91 -20.57 -12.71 5.20
C THR A 91 -20.31 -11.39 4.52
N LYS A 92 -21.36 -10.72 4.11
CA LYS A 92 -21.36 -9.34 3.64
C LYS A 92 -22.59 -8.60 4.13
N THR A 93 -22.52 -7.29 4.22
CA THR A 93 -23.63 -6.39 4.53
C THR A 93 -24.09 -5.59 3.31
N ALA A 94 -23.20 -5.35 2.36
CA ALA A 94 -23.52 -4.69 1.10
C ALA A 94 -24.34 -5.59 0.15
N ALA A 95 -24.99 -5.00 -0.84
CA ALA A 95 -25.78 -5.72 -1.83
C ALA A 95 -24.93 -6.72 -2.65
N ALA A 96 -23.71 -6.34 -3.03
CA ALA A 96 -22.81 -7.14 -3.86
C ALA A 96 -21.53 -7.53 -3.12
N TRP A 97 -20.97 -8.67 -3.49
CA TRP A 97 -19.61 -9.04 -3.12
C TRP A 97 -18.61 -8.19 -3.89
N GLY A 98 -17.44 -8.01 -3.33
CA GLY A 98 -16.37 -7.29 -4.02
C GLY A 98 -15.03 -7.50 -3.35
N VAL A 99 -13.98 -7.65 -4.17
CA VAL A 99 -12.63 -7.88 -3.67
C VAL A 99 -11.87 -6.56 -3.65
N LYS A 100 -11.20 -6.28 -2.53
CA LYS A 100 -10.22 -5.20 -2.39
C LYS A 100 -8.91 -5.71 -1.86
N VAL A 101 -7.84 -5.05 -2.26
CA VAL A 101 -6.48 -5.30 -1.77
C VAL A 101 -5.94 -4.02 -1.15
N LYS A 102 -5.18 -4.17 -0.07
CA LYS A 102 -4.34 -3.11 0.48
C LYS A 102 -2.95 -3.65 0.79
N ALA A 103 -1.96 -2.79 0.66
CA ALA A 103 -0.59 -3.11 0.98
C ALA A 103 0.09 -1.97 1.72
N LYS A 104 1.03 -2.32 2.58
CA LYS A 104 1.88 -1.39 3.30
C LYS A 104 3.33 -1.81 3.12
N LEU A 105 4.15 -0.87 2.70
CA LEU A 105 5.58 -1.05 2.57
C LEU A 105 6.27 -0.18 3.61
N LEU A 106 7.07 -0.80 4.46
CA LEU A 106 7.85 -0.14 5.52
C LEU A 106 9.33 -0.21 5.13
N LEU A 107 10.01 0.93 5.13
CA LEU A 107 11.45 0.99 4.86
C LEU A 107 12.24 0.23 5.94
N GLY A 108 11.85 0.36 7.21
CA GLY A 108 12.56 -0.28 8.31
C GLY A 108 14.05 0.10 8.36
N SER A 109 14.91 -0.90 8.43
CA SER A 109 16.38 -0.74 8.42
C SER A 109 17.00 -0.87 7.01
N ALA A 110 16.21 -0.95 5.95
CA ALA A 110 16.73 -1.10 4.60
C ALA A 110 17.54 0.14 4.20
N THR A 111 18.69 -0.10 3.57
CA THR A 111 19.58 0.95 3.04
C THR A 111 19.38 1.15 1.54
N GLU A 112 18.77 0.19 0.87
CA GLU A 112 18.43 0.23 -0.54
C GLU A 112 17.01 0.75 -0.75
N THR A 113 16.70 1.20 -1.96
CA THR A 113 15.36 1.70 -2.31
C THR A 113 14.33 0.58 -2.28
N CYS A 114 13.29 0.76 -1.45
CA CYS A 114 12.11 -0.10 -1.40
C CYS A 114 11.01 0.50 -2.25
N TYR A 115 10.38 -0.31 -3.10
CA TYR A 115 9.23 0.14 -3.89
C TYR A 115 8.31 -1.00 -4.31
N ILE A 116 7.05 -0.68 -4.53
CA ILE A 116 6.08 -1.52 -5.22
C ILE A 116 5.97 -1.00 -6.65
N GLN A 117 6.20 -1.86 -7.63
CA GLN A 117 6.08 -1.55 -9.04
C GLN A 117 4.68 -1.86 -9.57
N SER A 118 4.13 -3.00 -9.19
CA SER A 118 2.80 -3.42 -9.61
C SER A 118 2.14 -4.33 -8.58
N ILE A 119 0.82 -4.28 -8.55
CA ILE A 119 -0.06 -5.19 -7.81
C ILE A 119 -1.05 -5.75 -8.82
N GLY A 120 -1.19 -7.06 -8.87
CA GLY A 120 -2.13 -7.73 -9.75
C GLY A 120 -2.58 -9.06 -9.16
N GLY A 121 -3.52 -9.71 -9.85
CA GLY A 121 -4.01 -11.00 -9.40
C GLY A 121 -5.34 -11.38 -10.02
N ASN A 122 -5.94 -12.43 -9.47
CA ASN A 122 -7.27 -12.88 -9.81
C ASN A 122 -7.98 -13.46 -8.59
N PHE A 123 -9.28 -13.58 -8.67
CA PHE A 123 -10.11 -14.24 -7.67
C PHE A 123 -11.22 -15.09 -8.33
N ALA A 124 -11.76 -16.01 -7.57
CA ALA A 124 -12.88 -16.86 -7.99
C ALA A 124 -13.75 -17.27 -6.79
#